data_525d8bce91810f707bbfcb19feea844e
#
_entry.id   525d8bce91810f707bbfcb19feea844e
#
_cell.length_a   1.000
_cell.length_b   1.000
_cell.length_c   1.000
_cell.angle_alpha   90.00
_cell.angle_beta   90.00
_cell.angle_gamma   90.00
#
_symmetry.space_group_name_H-M   'P 1'
#
loop_
_entity.id
_entity.type
_entity.pdbx_description
1 polymer ?
#
loop_
_entity_poly.entity_id
_entity_poly.type
_entity_poly.pdbx_seq_one_letter_code
_entity_poly.pdbx_strand_id
1 'polypeptide(L)'
;TTLPEFPGTVTVDPDTGKVTVNPDNGAREGDYDIPVLITYPDGTTDTVNVEVTVPARPDTPGGPDDPDKSDADTHDPYYQPAQGKPGVGTKVDQTVKVPKGTKFEPTLPEGWTATDADEGGDFTVTPAKNARPGKVNIPVLVTYPDGSQETVIAPFTVLPLDADENDPRYEDAVTPPGESTVIAPPKNPDGSDLPDDTTFAPGDNDVPGTVEVDPNTGEITVTPNEDATPGDYEIPVEVTYPDGSTDTPTVTITIPEDTGGDDGSSDQA
;
A
#
# COMPACT_ATOMS: atom_id res chain seq x y z
N THR A 1 5.32 9.50 8.99
CA THR A 1 4.91 9.26 10.40
C THR A 1 3.59 9.99 10.56
N THR A 2 2.48 9.28 10.49
CA THR A 2 1.17 9.85 10.81
C THR A 2 1.15 10.09 12.31
N LEU A 3 1.07 11.36 12.69
CA LEU A 3 0.86 11.76 14.08
C LEU A 3 -0.49 11.21 14.56
N PRO A 4 -0.61 10.80 15.84
CA PRO A 4 -1.89 10.38 16.39
C PRO A 4 -2.91 11.50 16.22
N GLU A 5 -4.09 11.16 15.71
CA GLU A 5 -5.18 12.11 15.50
C GLU A 5 -5.63 12.63 16.89
N PHE A 6 -5.62 13.94 17.05
CA PHE A 6 -6.04 14.57 18.31
C PHE A 6 -7.49 14.19 18.64
N PRO A 7 -7.76 13.62 19.82
CA PRO A 7 -9.11 13.22 20.20
C PRO A 7 -9.94 14.43 20.62
N GLY A 8 -10.58 15.09 19.67
CA GLY A 8 -11.35 16.29 19.93
C GLY A 8 -11.58 17.13 18.67
N THR A 9 -12.06 18.34 18.88
CA THR A 9 -12.34 19.29 17.81
C THR A 9 -11.24 20.36 17.76
N VAL A 10 -10.68 20.56 16.56
CA VAL A 10 -9.72 21.63 16.27
C VAL A 10 -10.34 22.60 15.27
N THR A 11 -10.34 23.88 15.59
CA THR A 11 -10.79 24.94 14.68
C THR A 11 -9.70 25.99 14.53
N VAL A 12 -9.51 26.47 13.31
CA VAL A 12 -8.58 27.55 13.00
C VAL A 12 -9.37 28.73 12.46
N ASP A 13 -9.17 29.89 13.05
CA ASP A 13 -9.71 31.15 12.55
C ASP A 13 -8.85 31.59 11.34
N PRO A 14 -9.41 31.65 10.11
CA PRO A 14 -8.64 31.93 8.92
C PRO A 14 -8.08 33.35 8.83
N ASP A 15 -8.68 34.31 9.57
CA ASP A 15 -8.28 35.71 9.51
C ASP A 15 -7.19 36.03 10.55
N THR A 16 -7.19 35.34 11.66
CA THR A 16 -6.27 35.59 12.80
C THR A 16 -5.23 34.51 12.98
N GLY A 17 -5.41 33.34 12.39
CA GLY A 17 -4.58 32.16 12.63
C GLY A 17 -4.76 31.55 14.03
N LYS A 18 -5.77 32.00 14.79
CA LYS A 18 -6.04 31.46 16.14
C LYS A 18 -6.51 30.02 16.07
N VAL A 19 -5.77 29.11 16.69
CA VAL A 19 -6.16 27.71 16.85
C VAL A 19 -6.93 27.56 18.16
N THR A 20 -8.13 27.00 18.09
CA THR A 20 -8.93 26.61 19.26
C THR A 20 -9.05 25.10 19.27
N VAL A 21 -8.67 24.51 20.39
CA VAL A 21 -8.64 23.06 20.59
C VAL A 21 -9.61 22.74 21.74
N ASN A 22 -10.51 21.77 21.48
CA ASN A 22 -11.48 21.32 22.46
C ASN A 22 -11.41 19.79 22.55
N PRO A 23 -10.69 19.23 23.56
CA PRO A 23 -10.61 17.79 23.75
C PRO A 23 -11.98 17.18 24.08
N ASP A 24 -12.24 15.97 23.56
CA ASP A 24 -13.44 15.21 23.91
C ASP A 24 -13.41 14.76 25.38
N ASN A 25 -14.57 14.44 25.94
CA ASN A 25 -14.68 14.01 27.34
C ASN A 25 -13.90 12.70 27.66
N GLY A 26 -13.50 11.95 26.66
CA GLY A 26 -12.66 10.75 26.76
C GLY A 26 -11.26 10.93 26.22
N ALA A 27 -10.84 12.18 25.93
CA ALA A 27 -9.51 12.45 25.44
C ALA A 27 -8.45 11.97 26.43
N ARG A 28 -7.45 11.24 25.91
CA ARG A 28 -6.32 10.76 26.71
C ARG A 28 -5.42 11.90 27.14
N GLU A 29 -4.83 11.79 28.30
CA GLU A 29 -3.71 12.63 28.70
C GLU A 29 -2.51 12.39 27.77
N GLY A 30 -1.77 13.43 27.49
CA GLY A 30 -0.56 13.34 26.64
C GLY A 30 -0.36 14.59 25.82
N ASP A 31 0.75 14.59 25.09
CA ASP A 31 1.13 15.66 24.19
C ASP A 31 0.74 15.27 22.75
N TYR A 32 0.05 16.18 22.08
CA TYR A 32 -0.43 16.00 20.70
C TYR A 32 0.15 17.11 19.83
N ASP A 33 0.69 16.72 18.66
CA ASP A 33 1.12 17.65 17.64
C ASP A 33 0.03 17.82 16.59
N ILE A 34 -0.51 19.02 16.47
CA ILE A 34 -1.56 19.35 15.50
C ILE A 34 -0.92 20.11 14.34
N PRO A 35 -0.80 19.51 13.14
CA PRO A 35 -0.28 20.20 11.99
C PRO A 35 -1.32 21.20 11.46
N VAL A 36 -0.92 22.47 11.35
CA VAL A 36 -1.70 23.56 10.75
C VAL A 36 -1.05 23.97 9.44
N LEU A 37 -1.78 23.85 8.34
CA LEU A 37 -1.35 24.29 7.02
C LEU A 37 -1.62 25.79 6.89
N ILE A 38 -0.57 26.56 6.60
CA ILE A 38 -0.62 27.98 6.30
C ILE A 38 -0.49 28.16 4.80
N THR A 39 -1.44 28.85 4.16
CA THR A 39 -1.36 29.22 2.76
C THR A 39 -1.16 30.73 2.63
N TYR A 40 -0.08 31.13 2.00
CA TYR A 40 0.27 32.53 1.78
C TYR A 40 -0.45 33.11 0.53
N PRO A 41 -0.56 34.45 0.43
CA PRO A 41 -1.21 35.08 -0.72
C PRO A 41 -0.56 34.79 -2.08
N ASP A 42 0.69 34.38 -2.10
CA ASP A 42 1.43 33.97 -3.31
C ASP A 42 1.19 32.51 -3.70
N GLY A 43 0.37 31.76 -2.91
CA GLY A 43 0.03 30.36 -3.13
C GLY A 43 1.03 29.37 -2.57
N THR A 44 2.10 29.83 -1.92
CA THR A 44 3.02 28.96 -1.18
C THR A 44 2.40 28.47 0.12
N THR A 45 2.86 27.33 0.65
CA THR A 45 2.30 26.75 1.86
C THR A 45 3.42 26.36 2.82
N ASP A 46 3.15 26.55 4.13
CA ASP A 46 3.95 26.03 5.24
C ASP A 46 3.08 25.17 6.17
N THR A 47 3.71 24.25 6.90
CA THR A 47 3.05 23.48 7.93
C THR A 47 3.72 23.77 9.27
N VAL A 48 2.93 24.25 10.24
CA VAL A 48 3.38 24.51 11.61
C VAL A 48 2.69 23.52 12.53
N ASN A 49 3.46 22.85 13.41
CA ASN A 49 2.88 21.99 14.44
C ASN A 49 2.54 22.82 15.69
N VAL A 50 1.30 22.66 16.16
CA VAL A 50 0.85 23.21 17.43
C VAL A 50 0.88 22.09 18.46
N GLU A 51 1.75 22.22 19.46
CA GLU A 51 1.80 21.27 20.59
C GLU A 51 0.64 21.55 21.54
N VAL A 52 -0.14 20.51 21.83
CA VAL A 52 -1.28 20.56 22.77
C VAL A 52 -1.10 19.48 23.81
N THR A 53 -0.97 19.90 25.07
CA THR A 53 -0.96 18.98 26.21
C THR A 53 -2.39 18.80 26.71
N VAL A 54 -2.92 17.59 26.67
CA VAL A 54 -4.12 17.18 27.39
C VAL A 54 -3.66 16.78 28.80
N PRO A 55 -4.00 17.55 29.85
CA PRO A 55 -3.53 17.22 31.19
C PRO A 55 -4.21 15.97 31.71
N ALA A 56 -3.50 15.26 32.61
CA ALA A 56 -4.12 14.24 33.43
C ALA A 56 -5.39 14.78 34.10
N ARG A 57 -6.47 14.03 34.03
CA ARG A 57 -7.71 14.40 34.73
C ARG A 57 -7.39 14.47 36.23
N PRO A 58 -7.71 15.58 36.92
CA PRO A 58 -7.53 15.60 38.35
C PRO A 58 -8.33 14.44 38.96
N ASP A 59 -7.67 13.65 39.80
CA ASP A 59 -8.19 12.46 40.46
C ASP A 59 -9.62 12.67 40.93
N THR A 60 -10.57 12.07 40.22
CA THR A 60 -11.84 11.72 40.83
C THR A 60 -11.49 10.67 41.91
N PRO A 61 -12.08 10.67 43.11
CA PRO A 61 -11.82 9.65 44.14
C PRO A 61 -11.97 8.27 43.52
N GLY A 62 -10.87 7.49 43.43
CA GLY A 62 -10.81 6.21 42.70
C GLY A 62 -9.53 6.07 41.91
N GLY A 63 -8.35 6.23 42.53
CA GLY A 63 -7.05 5.87 41.90
C GLY A 63 -6.93 4.38 41.61
N PRO A 64 -5.82 3.92 40.98
CA PRO A 64 -5.61 2.51 40.59
C PRO A 64 -5.71 1.50 41.74
N ASP A 65 -5.77 1.97 42.99
CA ASP A 65 -5.94 1.17 44.21
C ASP A 65 -7.36 1.26 44.83
N ASP A 66 -8.36 1.78 44.10
CA ASP A 66 -9.75 1.81 44.56
C ASP A 66 -10.35 0.40 44.47
N PRO A 67 -10.71 -0.25 45.60
CA PRO A 67 -11.24 -1.60 45.61
C PRO A 67 -12.61 -1.73 44.90
N ASP A 68 -13.27 -0.60 44.59
CA ASP A 68 -14.53 -0.59 43.87
C ASP A 68 -14.38 -0.42 42.34
N LYS A 69 -13.12 -0.29 41.83
CA LYS A 69 -12.85 -0.18 40.39
C LYS A 69 -12.34 -1.51 39.82
N SER A 70 -12.87 -1.85 38.66
CA SER A 70 -12.39 -2.99 37.85
C SER A 70 -11.11 -2.65 37.10
N ASP A 71 -10.42 -3.68 36.61
CA ASP A 71 -9.27 -3.51 35.73
C ASP A 71 -9.63 -2.71 34.47
N ALA A 72 -10.84 -2.90 33.93
CA ALA A 72 -11.35 -2.12 32.78
C ALA A 72 -11.57 -0.64 33.07
N ASP A 73 -11.78 -0.25 34.34
CA ASP A 73 -11.92 1.15 34.75
C ASP A 73 -10.58 1.87 34.95
N THR A 74 -9.50 1.10 35.10
CA THR A 74 -8.16 1.60 35.48
C THR A 74 -7.12 1.47 34.38
N HIS A 75 -7.41 0.66 33.35
CA HIS A 75 -6.56 0.48 32.18
C HIS A 75 -7.29 0.98 30.94
N ASP A 76 -6.53 1.43 29.95
CA ASP A 76 -7.06 1.96 28.70
C ASP A 76 -6.12 1.49 27.56
N PRO A 77 -6.22 0.22 27.15
CA PRO A 77 -5.37 -0.34 26.11
C PRO A 77 -5.59 0.38 24.77
N TYR A 78 -4.49 0.63 24.07
CA TYR A 78 -4.48 1.40 22.85
C TYR A 78 -3.67 0.71 21.76
N TYR A 79 -4.23 0.68 20.56
CA TYR A 79 -3.57 0.18 19.37
C TYR A 79 -3.06 1.31 18.48
N GLN A 80 -1.80 1.22 18.07
CA GLN A 80 -1.26 2.12 17.07
C GLN A 80 -1.94 1.89 15.72
N PRO A 81 -2.19 2.95 14.94
CA PRO A 81 -2.67 2.78 13.57
C PRO A 81 -1.69 1.93 12.75
N ALA A 82 -2.19 0.85 12.16
CA ALA A 82 -1.44 -0.02 11.28
C ALA A 82 -1.92 0.15 9.83
N GLN A 83 -1.05 -0.21 8.88
CA GLN A 83 -1.41 -0.22 7.46
C GLN A 83 -0.77 -1.41 6.76
N GLY A 84 -1.48 -2.01 5.82
CA GLY A 84 -0.98 -3.17 5.09
C GLY A 84 -1.78 -3.42 3.82
N LYS A 85 -1.20 -4.22 2.94
CA LYS A 85 -1.81 -4.60 1.67
C LYS A 85 -2.70 -5.83 1.80
N PRO A 86 -3.67 -6.03 0.91
CA PRO A 86 -4.46 -7.25 0.84
C PRO A 86 -3.59 -8.51 0.75
N GLY A 87 -3.91 -9.53 1.55
CA GLY A 87 -3.18 -10.79 1.59
C GLY A 87 -1.84 -10.78 2.34
N VAL A 88 -1.37 -9.62 2.81
CA VAL A 88 -0.10 -9.48 3.53
C VAL A 88 -0.33 -9.36 5.03
N GLY A 89 0.37 -10.21 5.83
CA GLY A 89 0.30 -10.16 7.28
C GLY A 89 0.98 -8.90 7.83
N THR A 90 0.24 -8.11 8.60
CA THR A 90 0.71 -6.85 9.18
C THR A 90 0.55 -6.88 10.69
N LYS A 91 1.61 -6.52 11.41
CA LYS A 91 1.58 -6.42 12.87
C LYS A 91 0.73 -5.23 13.32
N VAL A 92 -0.09 -5.46 14.33
CA VAL A 92 -0.91 -4.47 15.03
C VAL A 92 -0.43 -4.40 16.47
N ASP A 93 0.15 -3.26 16.84
CA ASP A 93 0.86 -3.08 18.10
C ASP A 93 -0.06 -2.44 19.17
N GLN A 94 -0.18 -3.10 20.32
CA GLN A 94 -0.77 -2.54 21.52
C GLN A 94 0.34 -1.91 22.37
N THR A 95 0.13 -0.68 22.88
CA THR A 95 1.20 0.12 23.48
C THR A 95 1.05 0.36 24.98
N VAL A 96 -0.07 -0.01 25.58
CA VAL A 96 -0.36 0.22 26.98
C VAL A 96 -0.13 -1.06 27.79
N LYS A 97 0.61 -0.96 28.89
CA LYS A 97 0.82 -2.10 29.77
C LYS A 97 -0.47 -2.45 30.51
N VAL A 98 -0.87 -3.70 30.39
CA VAL A 98 -2.06 -4.26 31.05
C VAL A 98 -1.69 -5.32 32.09
N PRO A 99 -2.60 -5.73 33.00
CA PRO A 99 -2.38 -6.81 33.95
C PRO A 99 -2.04 -8.13 33.25
N LYS A 100 -1.14 -8.91 33.86
CA LYS A 100 -0.80 -10.23 33.34
C LYS A 100 -2.02 -11.16 33.33
N GLY A 101 -2.28 -11.80 32.21
CA GLY A 101 -3.43 -12.68 32.01
C GLY A 101 -4.62 -12.00 31.33
N THR A 102 -4.48 -10.73 30.95
CA THR A 102 -5.42 -10.06 30.05
C THR A 102 -5.48 -10.80 28.71
N LYS A 103 -6.68 -10.93 28.16
CA LYS A 103 -6.92 -11.57 26.86
C LYS A 103 -7.44 -10.54 25.86
N PHE A 104 -7.05 -10.70 24.61
CA PHE A 104 -7.40 -9.83 23.50
C PHE A 104 -8.01 -10.64 22.38
N GLU A 105 -9.24 -10.32 21.98
CA GLU A 105 -9.99 -11.05 20.96
C GLU A 105 -10.45 -10.08 19.88
N PRO A 106 -9.70 -9.96 18.73
CA PRO A 106 -10.08 -9.10 17.63
C PRO A 106 -11.29 -9.66 16.88
N THR A 107 -12.23 -8.78 16.53
CA THR A 107 -13.34 -9.10 15.63
C THR A 107 -13.00 -8.61 14.23
N LEU A 108 -12.78 -9.55 13.31
CA LEU A 108 -12.28 -9.28 11.98
C LEU A 108 -13.41 -9.13 10.95
N PRO A 109 -13.19 -8.33 9.88
CA PRO A 109 -14.04 -8.38 8.69
C PRO A 109 -14.07 -9.76 8.03
N GLU A 110 -15.09 -10.01 7.22
CA GLU A 110 -15.21 -11.28 6.50
C GLU A 110 -14.00 -11.56 5.60
N GLY A 111 -13.49 -12.79 5.69
CA GLY A 111 -12.33 -13.24 4.90
C GLY A 111 -10.96 -12.77 5.40
N TRP A 112 -10.92 -11.94 6.45
CA TRP A 112 -9.67 -11.58 7.11
C TRP A 112 -9.25 -12.65 8.11
N THR A 113 -7.95 -12.73 8.38
CA THR A 113 -7.39 -13.61 9.41
C THR A 113 -6.47 -12.85 10.36
N ALA A 114 -6.33 -13.35 11.58
CA ALA A 114 -5.32 -12.85 12.52
C ALA A 114 -4.65 -14.00 13.25
N THR A 115 -3.45 -13.77 13.75
CA THR A 115 -2.83 -14.63 14.76
C THR A 115 -3.52 -14.40 16.10
N ASP A 116 -3.36 -15.34 17.03
CA ASP A 116 -3.70 -15.07 18.44
C ASP A 116 -2.86 -13.89 18.94
N ALA A 117 -3.47 -13.04 19.76
CA ALA A 117 -2.75 -11.95 20.41
C ALA A 117 -1.77 -12.51 21.45
N ASP A 118 -0.60 -11.87 21.54
CA ASP A 118 0.37 -12.23 22.59
C ASP A 118 -0.05 -11.70 23.98
N GLU A 119 0.77 -11.91 25.00
CA GLU A 119 0.50 -11.46 26.38
C GLU A 119 0.44 -9.92 26.48
N GLY A 120 0.98 -9.18 25.51
CA GLY A 120 0.94 -7.72 25.43
C GLY A 120 -0.25 -7.19 24.64
N GLY A 121 -0.95 -8.06 23.92
CA GLY A 121 -2.07 -7.70 23.06
C GLY A 121 -1.69 -7.45 21.61
N ASP A 122 -0.43 -7.64 21.22
CA ASP A 122 0.02 -7.54 19.83
C ASP A 122 -0.49 -8.73 19.02
N PHE A 123 -0.94 -8.49 17.79
CA PHE A 123 -1.33 -9.56 16.87
C PHE A 123 -0.98 -9.20 15.42
N THR A 124 -0.94 -10.18 14.54
CA THR A 124 -0.77 -9.96 13.10
C THR A 124 -2.11 -10.15 12.42
N VAL A 125 -2.57 -9.15 11.68
CA VAL A 125 -3.77 -9.22 10.84
C VAL A 125 -3.39 -9.36 9.37
N THR A 126 -4.13 -10.20 8.65
CA THR A 126 -3.99 -10.37 7.20
C THR A 126 -5.33 -10.04 6.55
N PRO A 127 -5.45 -8.90 5.85
CA PRO A 127 -6.63 -8.57 5.10
C PRO A 127 -6.94 -9.62 4.02
N ALA A 128 -8.21 -9.81 3.69
CA ALA A 128 -8.57 -10.68 2.56
C ALA A 128 -7.89 -10.20 1.27
N LYS A 129 -7.53 -11.12 0.36
CA LYS A 129 -6.87 -10.78 -0.92
C LYS A 129 -7.66 -9.81 -1.79
N ASN A 130 -8.97 -9.74 -1.62
CA ASN A 130 -9.89 -8.83 -2.30
C ASN A 130 -10.35 -7.67 -1.40
N ALA A 131 -9.66 -7.40 -0.30
CA ALA A 131 -9.97 -6.27 0.57
C ALA A 131 -9.78 -4.96 -0.19
N ARG A 132 -10.77 -4.07 -0.08
CA ARG A 132 -10.72 -2.77 -0.74
C ARG A 132 -9.83 -1.79 0.05
N PRO A 133 -9.06 -0.95 -0.64
CA PRO A 133 -8.31 0.11 0.02
C PRO A 133 -9.20 1.01 0.88
N GLY A 134 -8.70 1.41 2.03
CA GLY A 134 -9.42 2.31 2.94
C GLY A 134 -9.21 1.99 4.41
N LYS A 135 -9.81 2.83 5.26
CA LYS A 135 -9.73 2.71 6.72
C LYS A 135 -10.71 1.63 7.22
N VAL A 136 -10.23 0.78 8.11
CA VAL A 136 -11.00 -0.27 8.79
C VAL A 136 -10.74 -0.16 10.29
N ASN A 137 -11.80 -0.15 11.08
CA ASN A 137 -11.72 -0.21 12.53
C ASN A 137 -11.93 -1.66 12.97
N ILE A 138 -10.94 -2.26 13.61
CA ILE A 138 -10.99 -3.63 14.12
C ILE A 138 -11.34 -3.56 15.61
N PRO A 139 -12.56 -3.95 16.03
CA PRO A 139 -12.89 -4.04 17.44
C PRO A 139 -12.11 -5.16 18.10
N VAL A 140 -11.50 -4.90 19.25
CA VAL A 140 -10.79 -5.88 20.06
C VAL A 140 -11.45 -5.94 21.43
N LEU A 141 -12.04 -7.08 21.77
CA LEU A 141 -12.56 -7.34 23.11
C LEU A 141 -11.37 -7.65 24.04
N VAL A 142 -11.22 -6.84 25.06
CA VAL A 142 -10.22 -7.00 26.11
C VAL A 142 -10.91 -7.57 27.34
N THR A 143 -10.42 -8.71 27.85
CA THR A 143 -10.91 -9.35 29.06
C THR A 143 -9.80 -9.39 30.10
N TYR A 144 -10.00 -8.74 31.20
CA TYR A 144 -9.03 -8.63 32.28
C TYR A 144 -9.09 -9.84 33.25
N PRO A 145 -8.05 -10.04 34.10
CA PRO A 145 -8.01 -11.14 35.06
C PRO A 145 -9.11 -11.10 36.12
N ASP A 146 -9.61 -9.90 36.44
CA ASP A 146 -10.74 -9.70 37.36
C ASP A 146 -12.10 -10.04 36.73
N GLY A 147 -12.12 -10.35 35.42
CA GLY A 147 -13.31 -10.67 34.63
C GLY A 147 -14.00 -9.44 34.02
N SER A 148 -13.51 -8.25 34.28
CA SER A 148 -14.00 -7.04 33.61
C SER A 148 -13.62 -7.03 32.13
N GLN A 149 -14.39 -6.31 31.31
CA GLN A 149 -14.22 -6.27 29.86
C GLN A 149 -14.42 -4.87 29.31
N GLU A 150 -13.73 -4.60 28.23
CA GLU A 150 -13.95 -3.44 27.38
C GLU A 150 -13.71 -3.76 25.91
N THR A 151 -14.16 -2.90 25.03
CA THR A 151 -13.86 -3.03 23.58
C THR A 151 -13.08 -1.80 23.14
N VAL A 152 -11.90 -2.03 22.61
CA VAL A 152 -11.04 -0.99 22.04
C VAL A 152 -10.95 -1.14 20.54
N ILE A 153 -10.56 -0.08 19.84
CA ILE A 153 -10.43 -0.11 18.38
C ILE A 153 -8.95 -0.18 18.01
N ALA A 154 -8.61 -1.14 17.15
CA ALA A 154 -7.35 -1.17 16.44
C ALA A 154 -7.56 -0.56 15.04
N PRO A 155 -7.06 0.66 14.78
CA PRO A 155 -7.22 1.32 13.50
C PRO A 155 -6.31 0.64 12.47
N PHE A 156 -6.87 0.28 11.32
CA PHE A 156 -6.12 -0.32 10.21
C PHE A 156 -6.44 0.38 8.90
N THR A 157 -5.42 0.56 8.04
CA THR A 157 -5.62 1.08 6.70
C THR A 157 -5.20 0.02 5.69
N VAL A 158 -6.13 -0.41 4.85
CA VAL A 158 -5.82 -1.24 3.68
C VAL A 158 -5.25 -0.34 2.60
N LEU A 159 -4.03 -0.64 2.17
CA LEU A 159 -3.36 0.03 1.07
C LEU A 159 -3.81 -0.58 -0.27
N PRO A 160 -3.75 0.18 -1.39
CA PRO A 160 -3.94 -0.39 -2.72
C PRO A 160 -2.84 -1.41 -3.04
N LEU A 161 -3.12 -2.30 -3.98
CA LEU A 161 -2.12 -3.21 -4.55
C LEU A 161 -1.21 -2.45 -5.53
N ASP A 162 0.01 -2.96 -5.75
CA ASP A 162 0.93 -2.35 -6.71
C ASP A 162 0.34 -2.35 -8.13
N ALA A 163 -0.40 -3.40 -8.53
CA ALA A 163 -1.11 -3.46 -9.81
C ALA A 163 -2.23 -2.41 -9.95
N ASP A 164 -2.82 -1.92 -8.85
CA ASP A 164 -3.81 -0.85 -8.89
C ASP A 164 -3.18 0.55 -9.06
N GLU A 165 -1.90 0.68 -8.72
CA GLU A 165 -1.14 1.95 -8.73
C GLU A 165 -0.22 2.07 -9.95
N ASN A 166 0.03 0.98 -10.67
CA ASN A 166 0.90 0.93 -11.85
C ASN A 166 0.10 0.54 -13.11
N ASP A 167 0.59 0.94 -14.27
CA ASP A 167 0.04 0.62 -15.60
C ASP A 167 1.23 0.40 -16.56
N PRO A 168 1.94 -0.73 -16.43
CA PRO A 168 3.17 -0.97 -17.19
C PRO A 168 2.91 -1.02 -18.69
N ARG A 169 3.71 -0.28 -19.46
CA ARG A 169 3.60 -0.23 -20.93
C ARG A 169 4.94 -0.42 -21.59
N TYR A 170 4.92 -1.18 -22.68
CA TYR A 170 6.02 -1.31 -23.61
C TYR A 170 5.81 -0.43 -24.84
N GLU A 171 6.91 -0.05 -25.47
CA GLU A 171 6.87 0.54 -26.81
C GLU A 171 6.82 -0.59 -27.86
N ASP A 172 5.97 -0.44 -28.87
CA ASP A 172 5.91 -1.39 -30.00
C ASP A 172 7.19 -1.33 -30.82
N ALA A 173 7.55 -2.44 -31.46
CA ALA A 173 8.79 -2.54 -32.20
C ALA A 173 8.60 -3.18 -33.59
N VAL A 174 9.52 -2.84 -34.51
CA VAL A 174 9.61 -3.46 -35.84
C VAL A 174 10.88 -4.29 -35.85
N THR A 175 10.75 -5.56 -36.24
CA THR A 175 11.86 -6.52 -36.27
C THR A 175 11.88 -7.25 -37.60
N PRO A 176 12.91 -7.04 -38.46
CA PRO A 176 13.05 -7.78 -39.68
C PRO A 176 13.30 -9.29 -39.45
N PRO A 177 12.90 -10.16 -40.38
CA PRO A 177 13.22 -11.58 -40.30
C PRO A 177 14.73 -11.81 -40.16
N GLY A 178 15.12 -12.74 -39.26
CA GLY A 178 16.52 -13.08 -38.98
C GLY A 178 17.32 -12.07 -38.17
N GLU A 179 16.76 -10.90 -37.80
CA GLU A 179 17.42 -9.89 -37.01
C GLU A 179 16.87 -9.88 -35.54
N SER A 180 17.73 -9.55 -34.59
CA SER A 180 17.31 -9.38 -33.18
C SER A 180 17.00 -7.95 -32.89
N THR A 181 15.87 -7.70 -32.21
CA THR A 181 15.48 -6.38 -31.68
C THR A 181 15.34 -6.46 -30.16
N VAL A 182 15.89 -5.47 -29.49
CA VAL A 182 15.78 -5.31 -28.04
C VAL A 182 14.76 -4.21 -27.76
N ILE A 183 13.77 -4.54 -26.94
CA ILE A 183 12.71 -3.63 -26.48
C ILE A 183 13.02 -3.26 -25.03
N ALA A 184 13.04 -2.00 -24.75
CA ALA A 184 13.35 -1.47 -23.43
C ALA A 184 12.35 -1.95 -22.35
N PRO A 185 12.77 -1.98 -21.08
CA PRO A 185 11.88 -2.24 -19.94
C PRO A 185 10.60 -1.41 -19.95
N PRO A 186 9.49 -1.96 -19.43
CA PRO A 186 8.23 -1.23 -19.39
C PRO A 186 8.28 -0.08 -18.37
N LYS A 187 7.48 0.94 -18.63
CA LYS A 187 7.30 2.08 -17.72
C LYS A 187 5.83 2.41 -17.55
N ASN A 188 5.52 3.14 -16.48
CA ASN A 188 4.22 3.75 -16.32
C ASN A 188 3.99 4.87 -17.36
N PRO A 189 2.74 5.26 -17.67
CA PRO A 189 2.43 6.29 -18.66
C PRO A 189 3.04 7.66 -18.37
N ASP A 190 3.35 7.96 -17.11
CA ASP A 190 4.02 9.20 -16.69
C ASP A 190 5.57 9.11 -16.81
N GLY A 191 6.09 7.98 -17.27
CA GLY A 191 7.51 7.71 -17.42
C GLY A 191 8.21 7.21 -16.16
N SER A 192 7.50 7.02 -15.06
CA SER A 192 8.07 6.45 -13.84
C SER A 192 8.40 4.97 -14.01
N ASP A 193 9.40 4.51 -13.27
CA ASP A 193 9.76 3.10 -13.19
C ASP A 193 8.73 2.33 -12.34
N LEU A 194 8.67 1.01 -12.55
CA LEU A 194 7.88 0.12 -11.69
C LEU A 194 8.57 -0.07 -10.33
N PRO A 195 7.85 -0.56 -9.31
CA PRO A 195 8.45 -0.87 -8.01
C PRO A 195 9.69 -1.76 -8.10
N ASP A 196 10.67 -1.52 -7.23
CA ASP A 196 11.84 -2.39 -7.08
C ASP A 196 11.37 -3.85 -6.78
N ASP A 197 12.17 -4.84 -7.17
CA ASP A 197 11.85 -6.27 -7.04
C ASP A 197 10.62 -6.77 -7.85
N THR A 198 10.11 -5.96 -8.80
CA THR A 198 9.14 -6.44 -9.79
C THR A 198 9.80 -7.47 -10.69
N THR A 199 9.09 -8.57 -11.00
CA THR A 199 9.58 -9.65 -11.86
C THR A 199 8.71 -9.81 -13.09
N PHE A 200 9.35 -10.35 -14.18
CA PHE A 200 8.74 -10.44 -15.50
C PHE A 200 8.86 -11.86 -16.06
N ALA A 201 7.82 -12.30 -16.75
CA ALA A 201 7.84 -13.57 -17.46
C ALA A 201 7.12 -13.43 -18.82
N PRO A 202 7.61 -14.11 -19.89
CA PRO A 202 6.90 -14.10 -21.16
C PRO A 202 5.59 -14.88 -21.04
N GLY A 203 4.51 -14.32 -21.59
CA GLY A 203 3.27 -15.04 -21.81
C GLY A 203 3.29 -15.85 -23.10
N ASP A 204 2.22 -16.61 -23.33
CA ASP A 204 2.04 -17.34 -24.58
C ASP A 204 1.96 -16.36 -25.76
N ASN A 205 2.74 -16.63 -26.82
CA ASN A 205 2.77 -15.81 -28.01
C ASN A 205 2.98 -16.69 -29.27
N ASP A 206 2.61 -16.16 -30.42
CA ASP A 206 2.69 -16.83 -31.72
C ASP A 206 3.80 -16.26 -32.62
N VAL A 207 4.79 -15.54 -32.04
CA VAL A 207 5.92 -14.99 -32.80
C VAL A 207 6.70 -16.11 -33.45
N PRO A 208 6.87 -16.09 -34.79
CA PRO A 208 7.65 -17.11 -35.48
C PRO A 208 9.15 -16.90 -35.29
N GLY A 209 9.66 -17.26 -34.10
CA GLY A 209 11.03 -17.02 -33.70
C GLY A 209 11.27 -17.29 -32.22
N THR A 210 12.21 -16.58 -31.62
CA THR A 210 12.49 -16.63 -30.19
C THR A 210 12.12 -15.32 -29.53
N VAL A 211 11.51 -15.41 -28.33
CA VAL A 211 11.19 -14.29 -27.46
C VAL A 211 11.81 -14.59 -26.09
N GLU A 212 12.67 -13.71 -25.64
CA GLU A 212 13.29 -13.80 -24.32
C GLU A 212 12.94 -12.54 -23.52
N VAL A 213 12.52 -12.71 -22.27
CA VAL A 213 12.24 -11.61 -21.34
C VAL A 213 13.21 -11.71 -20.18
N ASP A 214 13.93 -10.63 -19.88
CA ASP A 214 14.77 -10.56 -18.70
C ASP A 214 13.87 -10.52 -17.46
N PRO A 215 13.97 -11.50 -16.55
CA PRO A 215 13.05 -11.62 -15.42
C PRO A 215 13.19 -10.50 -14.37
N ASN A 216 14.27 -9.73 -14.39
CA ASN A 216 14.53 -8.68 -13.41
C ASN A 216 14.29 -7.27 -13.97
N THR A 217 14.48 -7.09 -15.29
CA THR A 217 14.35 -5.76 -15.91
C THR A 217 13.10 -5.63 -16.75
N GLY A 218 12.55 -6.75 -17.24
CA GLY A 218 11.47 -6.75 -18.23
C GLY A 218 11.92 -6.38 -19.64
N GLU A 219 13.23 -6.25 -19.91
CA GLU A 219 13.74 -6.09 -21.27
C GLU A 219 13.39 -7.31 -22.12
N ILE A 220 12.92 -7.09 -23.36
CA ILE A 220 12.52 -8.17 -24.26
C ILE A 220 13.48 -8.22 -25.44
N THR A 221 13.99 -9.41 -25.74
CA THR A 221 14.74 -9.67 -26.98
C THR A 221 13.89 -10.54 -27.88
N VAL A 222 13.60 -10.06 -29.10
CA VAL A 222 12.84 -10.80 -30.10
C VAL A 222 13.74 -11.06 -31.30
N THR A 223 13.78 -12.34 -31.76
CA THR A 223 14.53 -12.76 -32.95
C THR A 223 13.63 -13.63 -33.82
N PRO A 224 12.94 -13.05 -34.81
CA PRO A 224 12.15 -13.80 -35.76
C PRO A 224 13.04 -14.73 -36.61
N ASN A 225 12.50 -15.85 -37.04
CA ASN A 225 13.18 -16.72 -38.02
C ASN A 225 13.41 -16.01 -39.35
N GLU A 226 14.39 -16.44 -40.14
CA GLU A 226 14.67 -15.89 -41.48
C GLU A 226 13.47 -16.00 -42.43
N ASP A 227 12.63 -17.02 -42.25
CA ASP A 227 11.41 -17.30 -42.99
C ASP A 227 10.11 -16.88 -42.26
N ALA A 228 10.24 -16.02 -41.26
CA ALA A 228 9.09 -15.54 -40.46
C ALA A 228 8.05 -14.85 -41.36
N THR A 229 6.81 -15.21 -41.18
CA THR A 229 5.70 -14.61 -41.93
C THR A 229 5.52 -13.13 -41.50
N PRO A 230 5.44 -12.20 -42.47
CA PRO A 230 5.14 -10.79 -42.15
C PRO A 230 3.79 -10.62 -41.45
N GLY A 231 3.73 -9.70 -40.50
CA GLY A 231 2.53 -9.40 -39.72
C GLY A 231 2.82 -8.80 -38.38
N ASP A 232 1.75 -8.51 -37.67
CA ASP A 232 1.80 -8.02 -36.27
C ASP A 232 1.58 -9.19 -35.30
N TYR A 233 2.46 -9.30 -34.34
CA TYR A 233 2.44 -10.33 -33.29
C TYR A 233 2.39 -9.70 -31.93
N GLU A 234 1.51 -10.20 -31.06
CA GLU A 234 1.38 -9.73 -29.70
C GLU A 234 2.19 -10.61 -28.73
N ILE A 235 2.96 -9.99 -27.87
CA ILE A 235 3.70 -10.65 -26.80
C ILE A 235 3.15 -10.13 -25.46
N PRO A 236 2.30 -10.90 -24.77
CA PRO A 236 1.92 -10.59 -23.42
C PRO A 236 3.10 -10.86 -22.48
N VAL A 237 3.28 -9.97 -21.49
CA VAL A 237 4.32 -10.15 -20.46
C VAL A 237 3.62 -10.15 -19.10
N GLU A 238 3.77 -11.22 -18.34
CA GLU A 238 3.32 -11.27 -16.96
C GLU A 238 4.27 -10.45 -16.08
N VAL A 239 3.76 -9.40 -15.46
CA VAL A 239 4.44 -8.54 -14.51
C VAL A 239 3.95 -8.92 -13.11
N THR A 240 4.85 -9.34 -12.23
CA THR A 240 4.53 -9.67 -10.84
C THR A 240 5.21 -8.68 -9.91
N TYR A 241 4.41 -7.96 -9.14
CA TYR A 241 4.87 -6.96 -8.18
C TYR A 241 5.30 -7.58 -6.85
N PRO A 242 6.05 -6.82 -6.00
CA PRO A 242 6.52 -7.31 -4.70
C PRO A 242 5.41 -7.76 -3.74
N ASP A 243 4.21 -7.20 -3.87
CA ASP A 243 3.04 -7.59 -3.07
C ASP A 243 2.30 -8.81 -3.62
N GLY A 244 2.78 -9.39 -4.74
CA GLY A 244 2.21 -10.55 -5.42
C GLY A 244 1.00 -10.23 -6.31
N SER A 245 0.66 -8.96 -6.49
CA SER A 245 -0.29 -8.54 -7.52
C SER A 245 0.35 -8.60 -8.91
N THR A 246 -0.46 -8.68 -9.96
CA THR A 246 0.05 -8.89 -11.33
C THR A 246 -0.67 -8.02 -12.34
N ASP A 247 0.07 -7.64 -13.38
CA ASP A 247 -0.43 -7.07 -14.64
C ASP A 247 0.03 -7.91 -15.83
N THR A 248 -0.61 -7.70 -16.97
CA THR A 248 -0.21 -8.39 -18.20
C THR A 248 -0.25 -7.40 -19.38
N PRO A 249 0.72 -6.45 -19.44
CA PRO A 249 0.87 -5.61 -20.61
C PRO A 249 1.22 -6.44 -21.86
N THR A 250 0.84 -5.91 -23.01
CA THR A 250 1.15 -6.53 -24.32
C THR A 250 2.02 -5.58 -25.11
N VAL A 251 3.03 -6.11 -25.79
CA VAL A 251 3.83 -5.39 -26.78
C VAL A 251 3.54 -5.93 -28.16
N THR A 252 3.40 -5.07 -29.17
CA THR A 252 3.21 -5.45 -30.56
C THR A 252 4.54 -5.44 -31.30
N ILE A 253 4.84 -6.56 -31.96
CA ILE A 253 6.01 -6.71 -32.84
C ILE A 253 5.52 -6.79 -34.26
N THR A 254 5.96 -5.85 -35.11
CA THR A 254 5.71 -5.89 -36.55
C THR A 254 6.88 -6.52 -37.27
N ILE A 255 6.64 -7.65 -37.91
CA ILE A 255 7.57 -8.25 -38.86
C ILE A 255 7.22 -7.70 -40.26
N PRO A 256 8.10 -6.90 -40.89
CA PRO A 256 7.81 -6.29 -42.17
C PRO A 256 7.83 -7.30 -43.32
N GLU A 257 7.15 -7.00 -44.42
CA GLU A 257 7.34 -7.73 -45.68
C GLU A 257 8.79 -7.54 -46.15
N ASP A 258 9.41 -8.63 -46.57
CA ASP A 258 10.70 -8.53 -47.25
C ASP A 258 10.48 -7.81 -48.57
N THR A 259 10.71 -6.52 -48.60
CA THR A 259 10.80 -5.74 -49.84
C THR A 259 12.16 -6.06 -50.45
N GLY A 260 12.29 -7.29 -50.94
CA GLY A 260 13.50 -7.77 -51.60
C GLY A 260 14.09 -6.69 -52.47
N GLY A 261 15.31 -6.29 -52.16
CA GLY A 261 16.01 -5.24 -52.93
C GLY A 261 15.88 -5.53 -54.40
N ASP A 262 15.20 -4.64 -55.10
CA ASP A 262 15.26 -4.57 -56.57
C ASP A 262 16.74 -4.32 -56.90
N ASP A 263 17.49 -5.44 -57.07
CA ASP A 263 18.81 -5.36 -57.66
C ASP A 263 18.58 -5.12 -59.16
N GLY A 264 18.43 -3.82 -59.46
CA GLY A 264 18.36 -3.35 -60.86
C GLY A 264 19.52 -3.81 -61.69
N SER A 265 19.48 -5.12 -62.06
CA SER A 265 20.27 -5.63 -63.16
C SER A 265 19.64 -5.08 -64.43
N SER A 266 20.03 -3.85 -64.78
CA SER A 266 19.86 -3.36 -66.15
C SER A 266 20.83 -4.09 -67.04
N ASP A 267 20.35 -5.22 -67.62
CA ASP A 267 20.97 -5.85 -68.76
C ASP A 267 20.83 -4.91 -69.96
N GLN A 268 21.92 -4.20 -70.29
CA GLN A 268 22.09 -3.48 -71.54
C GLN A 268 22.72 -4.45 -72.55
N ALA A 269 21.91 -4.93 -73.51
CA ALA A 269 22.38 -5.49 -74.77
C ALA A 269 22.53 -4.37 -75.81
#